data_a612a04dca203f161b6bc347e1798a8b
#
_entry.id   a612a04dca203f161b6bc347e1798a8b
#
_cell.length_a   1.000
_cell.length_b   1.000
_cell.length_c   1.000
_cell.angle_alpha   90.00
_cell.angle_beta   90.00
_cell.angle_gamma   90.00
#
_symmetry.space_group_name_H-M   'P 1'
#
loop_
_entity.id
_entity.type
_entity.pdbx_description
1 polymer ?
#
loop_
_entity_poly.entity_id
_entity_poly.type
_entity_poly.pdbx_seq_one_letter_code
_entity_poly.pdbx_strand_id
1 'polypeptide(L)'
;MNQPQSAVGHCLDVQTFINAQPISRYQWRVVILCFLIVFLDGLDTAAMGFIAPALSQDWGIDRASLGPVMSAALIGMVFGALGSGPLADRLGRKVVLVGAVVLFGAFSLASAYSTNVEQLLVLRFLTGLGLGAGMPNATTLLSEYTPERKKSLLVTSMFCGFNLGMAGGGFISAKLIPAFGWHALLLIGGILPLILAVVLLFWLPESARYLVVRNRGTDKVRKTLAPIDPVTVAQAASFSVPEQKTVKARNVFAVIFSGTYSTGTLLLWLTYFMGLVIVYLLTSWLPTLMRDSGASMEQAAFIGALVQFGGVLSAVAVGWAMDRFNPHKVIGVFYLLAGVFAYAVGQSLGNITLLATLVLVAGMCVNGAQSAMPSLAARFYPTQGRATGVSWMLGIGRFGAILGAWMGATLLGLGWNFEQVLTALVIPAGLATAAVLIKGMVSHADAT
;
A
#
# COMPACT_ATOMS: atom_id res chain seq x y z
N MET A 1 -12.86 57.59 29.98
CA MET A 1 -12.96 56.16 30.37
C MET A 1 -13.02 55.34 29.08
N ASN A 2 -11.85 54.93 28.61
CA ASN A 2 -11.76 54.00 27.45
C ASN A 2 -11.98 52.59 28.00
N GLN A 3 -13.07 51.93 27.61
CA GLN A 3 -13.23 50.52 27.83
C GLN A 3 -12.20 49.79 26.97
N PRO A 4 -11.49 48.79 27.48
CA PRO A 4 -10.64 47.96 26.66
C PRO A 4 -11.52 47.17 25.71
N GLN A 5 -11.35 47.37 24.41
CA GLN A 5 -11.90 46.48 23.38
C GLN A 5 -11.41 45.08 23.71
N SER A 6 -12.34 44.23 24.17
CA SER A 6 -12.12 42.80 24.31
C SER A 6 -11.65 42.27 22.95
N ALA A 7 -10.39 41.84 22.88
CA ALA A 7 -9.86 41.14 21.74
C ALA A 7 -10.77 39.95 21.46
N VAL A 8 -11.65 40.07 20.50
CA VAL A 8 -12.47 38.99 19.98
C VAL A 8 -11.47 38.03 19.34
N GLY A 9 -11.06 37.04 20.12
CA GLY A 9 -10.07 36.08 19.68
C GLY A 9 -10.59 35.33 18.45
N HIS A 10 -9.83 35.41 17.37
CA HIS A 10 -10.18 34.83 16.08
C HIS A 10 -10.24 33.29 16.19
N CYS A 11 -11.35 32.68 15.73
CA CYS A 11 -11.46 31.25 15.59
C CYS A 11 -10.69 30.82 14.33
N LEU A 12 -9.61 30.04 14.49
CA LEU A 12 -8.76 29.60 13.40
C LEU A 12 -9.21 28.24 12.87
N ASP A 13 -9.64 28.20 11.61
CA ASP A 13 -9.89 26.95 10.92
C ASP A 13 -8.58 26.25 10.54
N VAL A 14 -8.37 25.03 11.06
CA VAL A 14 -7.11 24.30 10.93
C VAL A 14 -6.77 24.00 9.47
N GLN A 15 -7.76 23.61 8.64
CA GLN A 15 -7.49 23.27 7.24
C GLN A 15 -7.18 24.53 6.41
N THR A 16 -7.93 25.59 6.62
CA THR A 16 -7.71 26.88 5.96
C THR A 16 -6.33 27.44 6.33
N PHE A 17 -5.94 27.33 7.59
CA PHE A 17 -4.62 27.71 8.07
C PHE A 17 -3.50 26.94 7.35
N ILE A 18 -3.59 25.60 7.29
CA ILE A 18 -2.59 24.77 6.60
C ILE A 18 -2.53 25.10 5.10
N ASN A 19 -3.66 25.38 4.48
CA ASN A 19 -3.74 25.70 3.04
C ASN A 19 -3.08 27.05 2.71
N ALA A 20 -3.11 28.02 3.62
CA ALA A 20 -2.54 29.34 3.44
C ALA A 20 -1.01 29.36 3.54
N GLN A 21 -0.42 28.40 4.27
CA GLN A 21 1.02 28.39 4.55
C GLN A 21 1.84 27.62 3.48
N PRO A 22 3.11 28.01 3.23
CA PRO A 22 4.07 27.15 2.54
C PRO A 22 4.36 25.90 3.38
N ILE A 23 4.79 24.81 2.75
CA ILE A 23 5.17 23.60 3.50
C ILE A 23 6.41 23.89 4.35
N SER A 24 6.24 23.80 5.67
CA SER A 24 7.29 24.01 6.67
C SER A 24 8.19 22.76 6.81
N ARG A 25 9.37 22.94 7.43
CA ARG A 25 10.25 21.81 7.79
C ARG A 25 9.56 20.79 8.71
N TYR A 26 8.63 21.27 9.53
CA TYR A 26 7.84 20.41 10.41
C TYR A 26 6.89 19.49 9.61
N GLN A 27 6.21 20.01 8.60
CA GLN A 27 5.36 19.20 7.73
C GLN A 27 6.18 18.21 6.88
N TRP A 28 7.35 18.60 6.38
CA TRP A 28 8.28 17.68 5.71
C TRP A 28 8.72 16.53 6.62
N ARG A 29 8.93 16.78 7.91
CA ARG A 29 9.20 15.72 8.88
C ARG A 29 8.05 14.71 8.95
N VAL A 30 6.80 15.17 8.98
CA VAL A 30 5.62 14.28 8.95
C VAL A 30 5.60 13.46 7.66
N VAL A 31 5.86 14.07 6.50
CA VAL A 31 5.94 13.38 5.20
C VAL A 31 6.98 12.25 5.24
N ILE A 32 8.19 12.56 5.71
CA ILE A 32 9.30 11.58 5.77
C ILE A 32 8.96 10.44 6.73
N LEU A 33 8.41 10.74 7.90
CA LEU A 33 8.04 9.70 8.87
C LEU A 33 6.92 8.79 8.34
N CYS A 34 5.89 9.34 7.69
CA CYS A 34 4.85 8.55 7.05
C CYS A 34 5.40 7.71 5.87
N PHE A 35 6.32 8.28 5.08
CA PHE A 35 7.01 7.55 4.02
C PHE A 35 7.82 6.37 4.58
N LEU A 36 8.57 6.56 5.67
CA LEU A 36 9.35 5.49 6.30
C LEU A 36 8.47 4.37 6.87
N ILE A 37 7.30 4.70 7.46
CA ILE A 37 6.33 3.69 7.90
C ILE A 37 5.92 2.82 6.70
N VAL A 38 5.52 3.44 5.60
CA VAL A 38 5.03 2.75 4.40
C VAL A 38 6.17 1.99 3.67
N PHE A 39 7.39 2.52 3.70
CA PHE A 39 8.58 1.85 3.18
C PHE A 39 8.89 0.54 3.94
N LEU A 40 8.85 0.56 5.27
CA LEU A 40 9.09 -0.64 6.09
C LEU A 40 7.93 -1.64 5.98
N ASP A 41 6.69 -1.16 5.82
CA ASP A 41 5.53 -1.99 5.48
C ASP A 41 5.77 -2.77 4.17
N GLY A 42 6.21 -2.08 3.11
CA GLY A 42 6.57 -2.72 1.84
C GLY A 42 7.69 -3.76 1.99
N LEU A 43 8.75 -3.44 2.74
CA LEU A 43 9.88 -4.33 2.97
C LEU A 43 9.42 -5.64 3.64
N ASP A 44 8.63 -5.57 4.72
CA ASP A 44 8.15 -6.76 5.43
C ASP A 44 7.13 -7.55 4.62
N THR A 45 6.24 -6.86 3.89
CA THR A 45 5.23 -7.50 3.02
C THR A 45 5.89 -8.40 1.96
N ALA A 46 6.99 -7.97 1.37
CA ALA A 46 7.72 -8.74 0.36
C ALA A 46 8.66 -9.80 0.96
N ALA A 47 9.04 -9.67 2.23
CA ALA A 47 10.05 -10.50 2.87
C ALA A 47 9.76 -12.01 2.73
N MET A 48 8.51 -12.42 2.92
CA MET A 48 8.11 -13.83 2.82
C MET A 48 8.41 -14.43 1.44
N GLY A 49 8.19 -13.70 0.35
CA GLY A 49 8.52 -14.17 -1.00
C GLY A 49 10.02 -14.44 -1.20
N PHE A 50 10.88 -13.62 -0.59
CA PHE A 50 12.33 -13.77 -0.69
C PHE A 50 12.89 -14.86 0.23
N ILE A 51 12.33 -15.05 1.43
CA ILE A 51 12.79 -16.09 2.36
C ILE A 51 12.22 -17.48 2.06
N ALA A 52 11.12 -17.58 1.34
CA ALA A 52 10.42 -18.85 1.10
C ALA A 52 11.30 -19.97 0.55
N PRO A 53 12.17 -19.76 -0.47
CA PRO A 53 13.04 -20.80 -0.97
C PRO A 53 14.03 -21.30 0.07
N ALA A 54 14.61 -20.39 0.87
CA ALA A 54 15.56 -20.72 1.92
C ALA A 54 14.88 -21.44 3.09
N LEU A 55 13.70 -20.97 3.48
CA LEU A 55 12.88 -21.55 4.54
C LEU A 55 12.45 -22.99 4.20
N SER A 56 12.01 -23.22 2.94
CA SER A 56 11.63 -24.55 2.47
C SER A 56 12.80 -25.54 2.51
N GLN A 57 14.01 -25.08 2.18
CA GLN A 57 15.22 -25.89 2.26
C GLN A 57 15.64 -26.18 3.70
N ASP A 58 15.60 -25.17 4.57
CA ASP A 58 16.04 -25.28 5.96
C ASP A 58 15.13 -26.19 6.80
N TRP A 59 13.83 -26.08 6.60
CA TRP A 59 12.83 -26.89 7.33
C TRP A 59 12.47 -28.19 6.63
N GLY A 60 12.92 -28.43 5.41
CA GLY A 60 12.59 -29.63 4.62
C GLY A 60 11.09 -29.77 4.31
N ILE A 61 10.37 -28.64 4.17
CA ILE A 61 8.92 -28.60 3.96
C ILE A 61 8.57 -28.43 2.49
N ASP A 62 7.42 -29.00 2.10
CA ASP A 62 6.88 -28.79 0.78
C ASP A 62 6.40 -27.35 0.60
N ARG A 63 6.55 -26.85 -0.63
CA ARG A 63 6.18 -25.47 -1.02
C ARG A 63 4.69 -25.18 -0.88
N ALA A 64 3.85 -26.19 -1.07
CA ALA A 64 2.41 -26.07 -0.86
C ALA A 64 2.07 -25.65 0.59
N SER A 65 2.87 -26.10 1.57
CA SER A 65 2.70 -25.75 2.98
C SER A 65 3.00 -24.27 3.28
N LEU A 66 3.69 -23.54 2.39
CA LEU A 66 3.98 -22.12 2.55
C LEU A 66 2.82 -21.22 2.13
N GLY A 67 1.84 -21.70 1.38
CA GLY A 67 0.69 -20.91 0.90
C GLY A 67 -0.05 -20.20 2.03
N PRO A 68 -0.48 -20.90 3.10
CA PRO A 68 -1.08 -20.30 4.28
C PRO A 68 -0.20 -19.23 4.94
N VAL A 69 1.12 -19.47 5.03
CA VAL A 69 2.08 -18.53 5.64
C VAL A 69 2.20 -17.26 4.80
N MET A 70 2.27 -17.40 3.45
CA MET A 70 2.34 -16.29 2.51
C MET A 70 1.12 -15.37 2.59
N SER A 71 -0.07 -15.97 2.79
CA SER A 71 -1.32 -15.23 2.86
C SER A 71 -1.67 -14.74 4.27
N ALA A 72 -1.06 -15.31 5.33
CA ALA A 72 -1.41 -14.99 6.72
C ALA A 72 -1.27 -13.51 7.06
N ALA A 73 -0.16 -12.88 6.66
CA ALA A 73 0.04 -11.44 6.87
C ALA A 73 -0.98 -10.61 6.09
N LEU A 74 -1.32 -10.99 4.86
CA LEU A 74 -2.32 -10.30 4.04
C LEU A 74 -3.72 -10.38 4.66
N ILE A 75 -4.08 -11.54 5.23
CA ILE A 75 -5.32 -11.71 5.99
C ILE A 75 -5.30 -10.81 7.23
N GLY A 76 -4.21 -10.82 8.00
CA GLY A 76 -4.01 -9.94 9.14
C GLY A 76 -4.16 -8.46 8.77
N MET A 77 -3.63 -8.04 7.60
CA MET A 77 -3.75 -6.67 7.11
C MET A 77 -5.21 -6.24 6.87
N VAL A 78 -6.08 -7.15 6.43
CA VAL A 78 -7.52 -6.84 6.28
C VAL A 78 -8.13 -6.49 7.62
N PHE A 79 -7.91 -7.32 8.65
CA PHE A 79 -8.44 -7.06 9.99
C PHE A 79 -7.81 -5.84 10.64
N GLY A 80 -6.51 -5.64 10.47
CA GLY A 80 -5.79 -4.46 10.97
C GLY A 80 -6.33 -3.16 10.36
N ALA A 81 -6.56 -3.13 9.05
CA ALA A 81 -7.11 -1.96 8.37
C ALA A 81 -8.54 -1.65 8.83
N LEU A 82 -9.40 -2.67 8.97
CA LEU A 82 -10.77 -2.50 9.42
C LEU A 82 -10.86 -1.99 10.86
N GLY A 83 -10.01 -2.51 11.75
CA GLY A 83 -10.01 -2.13 13.17
C GLY A 83 -9.35 -0.79 13.46
N SER A 84 -8.36 -0.40 12.67
CA SER A 84 -7.51 0.76 12.97
C SER A 84 -8.22 2.11 12.84
N GLY A 85 -9.17 2.26 11.92
CA GLY A 85 -9.91 3.51 11.72
C GLY A 85 -10.68 3.93 12.98
N PRO A 86 -11.63 3.10 13.47
CA PRO A 86 -12.35 3.38 14.72
C PRO A 86 -11.43 3.56 15.94
N LEU A 87 -10.31 2.81 15.97
CA LEU A 87 -9.32 2.92 17.04
C LEU A 87 -8.60 4.28 16.98
N ALA A 88 -8.20 4.74 15.79
CA ALA A 88 -7.55 6.03 15.60
C ALA A 88 -8.47 7.21 15.89
N ASP A 89 -9.78 7.05 15.64
CA ASP A 89 -10.77 8.06 16.01
C ASP A 89 -10.97 8.18 17.52
N ARG A 90 -10.69 7.13 18.29
CA ARG A 90 -10.80 7.12 19.76
C ARG A 90 -9.51 7.51 20.46
N LEU A 91 -8.38 6.92 20.05
CA LEU A 91 -7.08 7.04 20.73
C LEU A 91 -6.18 8.12 20.13
N GLY A 92 -6.41 8.51 18.89
CA GLY A 92 -5.56 9.43 18.14
C GLY A 92 -4.74 8.70 17.06
N ARG A 93 -4.35 9.45 16.03
CA ARG A 93 -3.63 8.91 14.87
C ARG A 93 -2.21 8.49 15.23
N LYS A 94 -1.52 9.32 16.05
CA LYS A 94 -0.16 9.04 16.53
C LYS A 94 -0.09 7.73 17.32
N VAL A 95 -1.01 7.56 18.29
CA VAL A 95 -1.02 6.38 19.18
C VAL A 95 -1.22 5.11 18.36
N VAL A 96 -2.16 5.12 17.41
CA VAL A 96 -2.44 3.95 16.57
C VAL A 96 -1.28 3.67 15.62
N LEU A 97 -0.66 4.69 15.02
CA LEU A 97 0.50 4.51 14.15
C LEU A 97 1.70 3.92 14.88
N VAL A 98 2.03 4.47 16.05
CA VAL A 98 3.14 3.94 16.86
C VAL A 98 2.83 2.51 17.29
N GLY A 99 1.62 2.24 17.78
CA GLY A 99 1.19 0.89 18.15
C GLY A 99 1.24 -0.10 16.98
N ALA A 100 0.83 0.32 15.80
CA ALA A 100 0.90 -0.47 14.57
C ALA A 100 2.35 -0.84 14.22
N VAL A 101 3.26 0.14 14.25
CA VAL A 101 4.69 -0.06 13.95
C VAL A 101 5.36 -0.96 15.00
N VAL A 102 5.05 -0.78 16.27
CA VAL A 102 5.53 -1.67 17.35
C VAL A 102 5.01 -3.09 17.15
N LEU A 103 3.72 -3.23 16.82
CA LEU A 103 3.09 -4.54 16.64
C LEU A 103 3.75 -5.31 15.49
N PHE A 104 3.82 -4.73 14.29
CA PHE A 104 4.42 -5.46 13.18
C PHE A 104 5.94 -5.66 13.37
N GLY A 105 6.64 -4.69 13.95
CA GLY A 105 8.06 -4.84 14.24
C GLY A 105 8.36 -5.96 15.24
N ALA A 106 7.60 -6.03 16.33
CA ALA A 106 7.78 -7.05 17.36
C ALA A 106 7.46 -8.46 16.83
N PHE A 107 6.37 -8.62 16.08
CA PHE A 107 5.99 -9.93 15.54
C PHE A 107 6.82 -10.34 14.32
N SER A 108 7.33 -9.39 13.53
CA SER A 108 8.34 -9.68 12.49
C SER A 108 9.64 -10.17 13.14
N LEU A 109 10.10 -9.50 14.19
CA LEU A 109 11.26 -9.93 14.98
C LEU A 109 11.04 -11.33 15.59
N ALA A 110 9.89 -11.58 16.22
CA ALA A 110 9.54 -12.87 16.76
C ALA A 110 9.51 -13.98 15.69
N SER A 111 9.08 -13.64 14.46
CA SER A 111 9.06 -14.58 13.34
C SER A 111 10.44 -15.09 12.95
N ALA A 112 11.51 -14.33 13.21
CA ALA A 112 12.88 -14.78 12.99
C ALA A 112 13.30 -15.95 13.88
N TYR A 113 12.61 -16.15 15.00
CA TYR A 113 12.86 -17.22 15.96
C TYR A 113 11.83 -18.35 15.88
N SER A 114 10.97 -18.36 14.87
CA SER A 114 10.00 -19.43 14.65
C SER A 114 10.69 -20.75 14.31
N THR A 115 10.19 -21.85 14.82
CA THR A 115 10.74 -23.20 14.65
C THR A 115 9.87 -24.13 13.84
N ASN A 116 8.64 -23.71 13.50
CA ASN A 116 7.70 -24.48 12.71
C ASN A 116 6.71 -23.58 11.95
N VAL A 117 6.04 -24.17 10.96
CA VAL A 117 5.12 -23.48 10.05
C VAL A 117 3.94 -22.84 10.77
N GLU A 118 3.36 -23.52 11.76
CA GLU A 118 2.19 -23.03 12.49
C GLU A 118 2.53 -21.78 13.32
N GLN A 119 3.67 -21.80 14.02
CA GLN A 119 4.16 -20.65 14.75
C GLN A 119 4.43 -19.48 13.83
N LEU A 120 5.10 -19.70 12.71
CA LEU A 120 5.37 -18.66 11.72
C LEU A 120 4.07 -18.09 11.15
N LEU A 121 3.07 -18.93 10.85
CA LEU A 121 1.76 -18.51 10.35
C LEU A 121 1.08 -17.53 11.31
N VAL A 122 1.00 -17.90 12.62
CA VAL A 122 0.38 -17.05 13.63
C VAL A 122 1.14 -15.73 13.77
N LEU A 123 2.46 -15.77 13.82
CA LEU A 123 3.28 -14.56 13.93
C LEU A 123 3.16 -13.67 12.69
N ARG A 124 3.07 -14.23 11.49
CA ARG A 124 2.80 -13.48 10.25
C ARG A 124 1.41 -12.85 10.23
N PHE A 125 0.38 -13.54 10.73
CA PHE A 125 -0.94 -12.96 10.88
C PHE A 125 -0.92 -11.75 11.83
N LEU A 126 -0.26 -11.88 12.99
CA LEU A 126 -0.12 -10.80 13.97
C LEU A 126 0.71 -9.63 13.42
N THR A 127 1.80 -9.91 12.66
CA THR A 127 2.53 -8.89 11.89
C THR A 127 1.58 -8.14 10.96
N GLY A 128 0.75 -8.88 10.23
CA GLY A 128 -0.24 -8.32 9.30
C GLY A 128 -1.24 -7.38 9.96
N LEU A 129 -1.69 -7.64 11.20
CA LEU A 129 -2.56 -6.72 11.95
C LEU A 129 -1.91 -5.33 12.10
N GLY A 130 -0.62 -5.29 12.42
CA GLY A 130 0.14 -4.04 12.51
C GLY A 130 0.28 -3.34 11.16
N LEU A 131 0.74 -4.06 10.13
CA LEU A 131 0.90 -3.54 8.76
C LEU A 131 -0.41 -2.97 8.21
N GLY A 132 -1.54 -3.67 8.41
CA GLY A 132 -2.85 -3.23 7.97
C GLY A 132 -3.32 -1.93 8.61
N ALA A 133 -2.89 -1.64 9.84
CA ALA A 133 -3.21 -0.41 10.53
C ALA A 133 -2.32 0.77 10.11
N GLY A 134 -1.09 0.52 9.65
CA GLY A 134 -0.08 1.53 9.34
C GLY A 134 -0.48 2.45 8.19
N MET A 135 -0.69 1.89 7.01
CA MET A 135 -0.90 2.65 5.76
C MET A 135 -2.13 3.58 5.78
N PRO A 136 -3.34 3.16 6.20
CA PRO A 136 -4.50 4.04 6.23
C PRO A 136 -4.33 5.21 7.19
N ASN A 137 -3.74 4.96 8.36
CA ASN A 137 -3.53 6.00 9.37
C ASN A 137 -2.40 6.96 8.99
N ALA A 138 -1.32 6.48 8.36
CA ALA A 138 -0.28 7.32 7.79
C ALA A 138 -0.83 8.24 6.69
N THR A 139 -1.68 7.69 5.80
CA THR A 139 -2.35 8.46 4.74
C THR A 139 -3.25 9.55 5.33
N THR A 140 -4.03 9.22 6.35
CA THR A 140 -4.92 10.17 7.03
C THR A 140 -4.10 11.27 7.71
N LEU A 141 -3.11 10.91 8.52
CA LEU A 141 -2.27 11.89 9.22
C LEU A 141 -1.54 12.80 8.24
N LEU A 142 -0.91 12.24 7.20
CA LEU A 142 -0.23 13.01 6.16
C LEU A 142 -1.18 13.98 5.47
N SER A 143 -2.39 13.54 5.13
CA SER A 143 -3.39 14.38 4.47
C SER A 143 -3.88 15.54 5.34
N GLU A 144 -3.90 15.39 6.66
CA GLU A 144 -4.29 16.41 7.62
C GLU A 144 -3.20 17.49 7.84
N TYR A 145 -1.93 17.16 7.55
CA TYR A 145 -0.79 18.10 7.63
C TYR A 145 -0.39 18.70 6.29
N THR A 146 -1.06 18.33 5.20
CA THR A 146 -0.66 18.75 3.85
C THR A 146 -1.66 19.74 3.26
N PRO A 147 -1.19 20.87 2.67
CA PRO A 147 -2.05 21.76 1.92
C PRO A 147 -2.72 21.05 0.74
N GLU A 148 -3.99 21.35 0.47
CA GLU A 148 -4.79 20.70 -0.61
C GLU A 148 -4.09 20.73 -1.97
N ARG A 149 -3.38 21.84 -2.29
CA ARG A 149 -2.62 22.02 -3.54
C ARG A 149 -1.51 20.99 -3.77
N LYS A 150 -0.95 20.36 -2.70
CA LYS A 150 0.15 19.39 -2.76
C LYS A 150 -0.22 18.02 -2.18
N LYS A 151 -1.44 17.85 -1.71
CA LYS A 151 -1.91 16.66 -1.01
C LYS A 151 -1.80 15.42 -1.87
N SER A 152 -2.28 15.47 -3.11
CA SER A 152 -2.21 14.34 -4.02
C SER A 152 -0.76 13.90 -4.28
N LEU A 153 0.12 14.86 -4.57
CA LEU A 153 1.55 14.59 -4.83
C LEU A 153 2.22 13.91 -3.64
N LEU A 154 2.05 14.45 -2.42
CA LEU A 154 2.74 13.94 -1.24
C LEU A 154 2.19 12.58 -0.77
N VAL A 155 0.87 12.38 -0.88
CA VAL A 155 0.27 11.07 -0.60
C VAL A 155 0.75 10.03 -1.62
N THR A 156 0.78 10.36 -2.91
CA THR A 156 1.31 9.44 -3.93
C THR A 156 2.79 9.13 -3.71
N SER A 157 3.59 10.14 -3.36
CA SER A 157 5.01 9.92 -3.03
C SER A 157 5.19 8.99 -1.82
N MET A 158 4.33 9.08 -0.83
CA MET A 158 4.31 8.15 0.31
C MET A 158 4.02 6.71 -0.16
N PHE A 159 3.06 6.50 -1.06
CA PHE A 159 2.76 5.18 -1.62
C PHE A 159 3.90 4.61 -2.48
N CYS A 160 4.69 5.46 -3.15
CA CYS A 160 5.93 5.01 -3.80
C CYS A 160 6.92 4.38 -2.81
N GLY A 161 6.88 4.80 -1.55
CA GLY A 161 7.65 4.19 -0.45
C GLY A 161 7.35 2.71 -0.30
N PHE A 162 6.11 2.26 -0.48
CA PHE A 162 5.73 0.85 -0.40
C PHE A 162 6.46 0.01 -1.46
N ASN A 163 6.40 0.41 -2.73
CA ASN A 163 7.10 -0.30 -3.82
C ASN A 163 8.62 -0.24 -3.67
N LEU A 164 9.17 0.90 -3.21
CA LEU A 164 10.58 1.03 -2.89
C LEU A 164 11.01 0.12 -1.73
N GLY A 165 10.16 -0.01 -0.71
CA GLY A 165 10.37 -0.95 0.40
C GLY A 165 10.41 -2.40 -0.06
N MET A 166 9.44 -2.80 -0.89
CA MET A 166 9.38 -4.14 -1.47
C MET A 166 10.61 -4.43 -2.34
N ALA A 167 11.01 -3.51 -3.22
CA ALA A 167 12.21 -3.64 -4.04
C ALA A 167 13.48 -3.67 -3.18
N GLY A 168 13.58 -2.75 -2.21
CA GLY A 168 14.70 -2.67 -1.26
C GLY A 168 14.86 -3.95 -0.45
N GLY A 169 13.75 -4.54 0.02
CA GLY A 169 13.73 -5.84 0.67
C GLY A 169 14.37 -6.93 -0.21
N GLY A 170 14.02 -6.97 -1.50
CA GLY A 170 14.59 -7.92 -2.44
C GLY A 170 16.08 -7.71 -2.69
N PHE A 171 16.54 -6.46 -2.91
CA PHE A 171 17.96 -6.17 -3.10
C PHE A 171 18.80 -6.45 -1.85
N ILE A 172 18.25 -6.17 -0.66
CA ILE A 172 18.90 -6.51 0.61
C ILE A 172 18.96 -8.02 0.78
N SER A 173 17.87 -8.74 0.52
CA SER A 173 17.79 -10.19 0.68
C SER A 173 18.73 -10.94 -0.26
N ALA A 174 18.99 -10.43 -1.46
CA ALA A 174 19.94 -11.01 -2.42
C ALA A 174 21.35 -11.20 -1.85
N LYS A 175 21.78 -10.29 -0.99
CA LYS A 175 23.06 -10.34 -0.29
C LYS A 175 22.98 -10.97 1.10
N LEU A 176 21.90 -10.65 1.81
CA LEU A 176 21.72 -11.00 3.23
C LEU A 176 21.44 -12.49 3.42
N ILE A 177 20.55 -13.07 2.61
CA ILE A 177 20.14 -14.47 2.77
C ILE A 177 21.29 -15.45 2.52
N PRO A 178 22.12 -15.30 1.45
CA PRO A 178 23.27 -16.18 1.25
C PRO A 178 24.33 -16.09 2.34
N ALA A 179 24.49 -14.91 2.96
CA ALA A 179 25.53 -14.67 3.97
C ALA A 179 25.10 -15.05 5.40
N PHE A 180 23.84 -14.80 5.77
CA PHE A 180 23.37 -14.88 7.16
C PHE A 180 22.09 -15.71 7.33
N GLY A 181 21.58 -16.32 6.25
CA GLY A 181 20.34 -17.09 6.28
C GLY A 181 19.07 -16.22 6.25
N TRP A 182 17.94 -16.88 6.12
CA TRP A 182 16.63 -16.21 5.99
C TRP A 182 16.21 -15.45 7.26
N HIS A 183 16.64 -15.87 8.44
CA HIS A 183 16.39 -15.24 9.74
C HIS A 183 16.81 -13.76 9.74
N ALA A 184 17.95 -13.45 9.09
CA ALA A 184 18.50 -12.11 9.10
C ALA A 184 17.59 -11.07 8.44
N LEU A 185 16.83 -11.46 7.41
CA LEU A 185 15.86 -10.55 6.77
C LEU A 185 14.70 -10.20 7.72
N LEU A 186 14.19 -11.16 8.48
CA LEU A 186 13.14 -10.95 9.47
C LEU A 186 13.65 -10.16 10.69
N LEU A 187 14.91 -10.36 11.10
CA LEU A 187 15.54 -9.56 12.14
C LEU A 187 15.60 -8.08 11.74
N ILE A 188 16.05 -7.78 10.53
CA ILE A 188 16.07 -6.41 9.99
C ILE A 188 14.62 -5.88 9.87
N GLY A 189 13.68 -6.68 9.34
CA GLY A 189 12.28 -6.37 9.21
C GLY A 189 11.58 -6.10 10.54
N GLY A 190 12.12 -6.60 11.66
CA GLY A 190 11.64 -6.32 13.01
C GLY A 190 12.36 -5.16 13.70
N ILE A 191 13.69 -5.13 13.65
CA ILE A 191 14.51 -4.13 14.35
C ILE A 191 14.30 -2.73 13.79
N LEU A 192 14.29 -2.56 12.45
CA LEU A 192 14.13 -1.24 11.84
C LEU A 192 12.78 -0.57 12.19
N PRO A 193 11.63 -1.28 12.13
CA PRO A 193 10.37 -0.72 12.61
C PRO A 193 10.37 -0.37 14.09
N LEU A 194 10.99 -1.17 14.94
CA LEU A 194 11.07 -0.87 16.37
C LEU A 194 11.91 0.39 16.65
N ILE A 195 13.01 0.58 15.93
CA ILE A 195 13.78 1.83 15.97
C ILE A 195 12.91 2.99 15.47
N LEU A 196 12.21 2.80 14.35
CA LEU A 196 11.31 3.82 13.83
C LEU A 196 10.19 4.15 14.84
N ALA A 197 9.64 3.16 15.55
CA ALA A 197 8.61 3.38 16.57
C ALA A 197 9.11 4.33 17.68
N VAL A 198 10.36 4.16 18.12
CA VAL A 198 11.00 5.09 19.09
C VAL A 198 11.09 6.51 18.50
N VAL A 199 11.52 6.63 17.25
CA VAL A 199 11.58 7.93 16.55
C VAL A 199 10.18 8.55 16.46
N LEU A 200 9.15 7.77 16.10
CA LEU A 200 7.76 8.22 16.00
C LEU A 200 7.20 8.71 17.34
N LEU A 201 7.54 8.06 18.45
CA LEU A 201 7.12 8.50 19.79
C LEU A 201 7.52 9.94 20.08
N PHE A 202 8.73 10.34 19.70
CA PHE A 202 9.24 11.68 20.00
C PHE A 202 8.95 12.71 18.88
N TRP A 203 8.97 12.30 17.61
CA TRP A 203 8.99 13.21 16.48
C TRP A 203 7.68 13.29 15.69
N LEU A 204 6.80 12.26 15.77
CA LEU A 204 5.52 12.30 15.09
C LEU A 204 4.53 13.13 15.91
N PRO A 205 3.89 14.17 15.34
CA PRO A 205 2.84 14.91 16.01
C PRO A 205 1.52 14.13 16.02
N GLU A 206 0.65 14.48 16.96
CA GLU A 206 -0.76 14.04 16.90
C GLU A 206 -1.52 14.87 15.87
N SER A 207 -2.60 14.34 15.33
CA SER A 207 -3.50 15.03 14.43
C SER A 207 -4.12 16.27 15.10
N ALA A 208 -3.89 17.46 14.52
CA ALA A 208 -4.54 18.67 14.99
C ALA A 208 -6.06 18.60 14.88
N ARG A 209 -6.56 17.99 13.78
CA ARG A 209 -8.00 17.73 13.58
C ARG A 209 -8.59 16.85 14.68
N TYR A 210 -7.92 15.74 15.03
CA TYR A 210 -8.33 14.87 16.13
C TYR A 210 -8.42 15.62 17.45
N LEU A 211 -7.41 16.45 17.76
CA LEU A 211 -7.37 17.22 19.00
C LEU A 211 -8.53 18.21 19.11
N VAL A 212 -8.90 18.88 18.00
CA VAL A 212 -10.05 19.79 17.94
C VAL A 212 -11.37 19.02 18.08
N VAL A 213 -11.60 17.98 17.26
CA VAL A 213 -12.86 17.21 17.26
C VAL A 213 -13.13 16.55 18.62
N ARG A 214 -12.06 16.11 19.31
CA ARG A 214 -12.17 15.46 20.63
C ARG A 214 -12.06 16.42 21.80
N ASN A 215 -12.04 17.73 21.55
CA ASN A 215 -11.90 18.76 22.61
C ASN A 215 -10.76 18.47 23.59
N ARG A 216 -9.58 18.05 23.07
CA ARG A 216 -8.41 17.68 23.90
C ARG A 216 -7.65 18.90 24.48
N GLY A 217 -8.21 20.10 24.37
CA GLY A 217 -7.70 21.36 24.88
C GLY A 217 -6.96 22.19 23.81
N THR A 218 -7.27 23.49 23.79
CA THR A 218 -6.69 24.47 22.84
C THR A 218 -5.17 24.56 22.93
N ASP A 219 -4.59 24.37 24.10
CA ASP A 219 -3.14 24.41 24.28
C ASP A 219 -2.41 23.27 23.56
N LYS A 220 -3.00 22.08 23.51
CA LYS A 220 -2.42 20.96 22.76
C LYS A 220 -2.48 21.22 21.25
N VAL A 221 -3.59 21.76 20.76
CA VAL A 221 -3.75 22.16 19.35
C VAL A 221 -2.72 23.23 19.00
N ARG A 222 -2.59 24.26 19.87
CA ARG A 222 -1.62 25.34 19.70
C ARG A 222 -0.18 24.81 19.64
N LYS A 223 0.24 23.96 20.56
CA LYS A 223 1.56 23.30 20.54
C LYS A 223 1.82 22.51 19.28
N THR A 224 0.80 21.87 18.73
CA THR A 224 0.89 21.05 17.52
C THR A 224 1.02 21.87 16.26
N LEU A 225 0.35 23.03 16.18
CA LEU A 225 0.36 23.92 14.99
C LEU A 225 1.44 24.99 15.04
N ALA A 226 1.91 25.39 16.22
CA ALA A 226 2.92 26.45 16.40
C ALA A 226 4.21 26.24 15.57
N PRO A 227 4.72 25.01 15.35
CA PRO A 227 5.89 24.79 14.49
C PRO A 227 5.65 25.09 12.99
N ILE A 228 4.40 25.27 12.55
CA ILE A 228 4.05 25.66 11.18
C ILE A 228 4.13 27.18 11.05
N ASP A 229 3.39 27.91 11.90
CA ASP A 229 3.44 29.37 12.01
C ASP A 229 3.10 29.80 13.44
N PRO A 230 4.13 30.14 14.26
CA PRO A 230 3.92 30.47 15.66
C PRO A 230 3.13 31.78 15.86
N VAL A 231 3.24 32.75 14.93
CA VAL A 231 2.61 34.06 15.05
C VAL A 231 1.09 33.95 14.91
N THR A 232 0.64 33.38 13.81
CA THR A 232 -0.79 33.19 13.54
C THR A 232 -1.46 32.27 14.59
N VAL A 233 -0.78 31.22 15.03
CA VAL A 233 -1.31 30.28 16.03
C VAL A 233 -1.40 30.91 17.42
N ALA A 234 -0.47 31.79 17.79
CA ALA A 234 -0.51 32.51 19.08
C ALA A 234 -1.72 33.47 19.20
N GLN A 235 -2.15 34.06 18.09
CA GLN A 235 -3.28 34.98 18.02
C GLN A 235 -4.66 34.27 18.04
N ALA A 236 -4.70 32.97 17.78
CA ALA A 236 -5.94 32.22 17.77
C ALA A 236 -6.47 32.00 19.19
N ALA A 237 -7.72 32.39 19.46
CA ALA A 237 -8.39 32.11 20.73
C ALA A 237 -8.99 30.69 20.77
N SER A 238 -9.45 30.19 19.61
CA SER A 238 -10.01 28.85 19.46
C SER A 238 -9.65 28.28 18.09
N PHE A 239 -9.83 26.96 17.97
CA PHE A 239 -9.58 26.24 16.73
C PHE A 239 -10.83 25.52 16.30
N SER A 240 -11.10 25.51 14.99
CA SER A 240 -12.19 24.78 14.36
C SER A 240 -11.69 23.89 13.24
N VAL A 241 -12.50 22.93 12.88
CA VAL A 241 -12.35 22.13 11.66
C VAL A 241 -13.67 22.15 10.91
N PRO A 242 -13.67 22.20 9.57
CA PRO A 242 -14.89 22.16 8.80
C PRO A 242 -15.69 20.92 9.18
N GLU A 243 -16.94 21.08 9.54
CA GLU A 243 -17.87 19.96 9.69
C GLU A 243 -18.03 19.28 8.33
N GLN A 244 -17.41 18.13 8.17
CA GLN A 244 -17.81 17.24 7.07
C GLN A 244 -19.23 16.80 7.38
N LYS A 245 -20.21 17.33 6.61
CA LYS A 245 -21.56 16.76 6.60
C LYS A 245 -21.40 15.26 6.35
N THR A 246 -21.54 14.47 7.40
CA THR A 246 -21.54 13.01 7.32
C THR A 246 -22.75 12.61 6.50
N VAL A 247 -22.54 12.37 5.21
CA VAL A 247 -23.55 11.70 4.38
C VAL A 247 -23.76 10.35 5.03
N LYS A 248 -24.98 10.05 5.47
CA LYS A 248 -25.31 8.79 6.15
C LYS A 248 -24.81 7.64 5.27
N ALA A 249 -23.98 6.76 5.83
CA ALA A 249 -23.32 5.65 5.11
C ALA A 249 -24.30 4.82 4.24
N ARG A 250 -25.56 4.69 4.68
CA ARG A 250 -26.62 4.00 3.95
C ARG A 250 -26.94 4.62 2.58
N ASN A 251 -26.80 5.95 2.42
CA ASN A 251 -27.08 6.62 1.14
C ASN A 251 -25.88 6.51 0.17
N VAL A 252 -24.66 6.34 0.68
CA VAL A 252 -23.46 6.26 -0.15
C VAL A 252 -23.36 4.90 -0.87
N PHE A 253 -23.73 3.81 -0.19
CA PHE A 253 -23.84 2.49 -0.83
C PHE A 253 -24.88 2.49 -1.96
N ALA A 254 -26.01 3.12 -1.74
CA ALA A 254 -27.04 3.26 -2.77
C ALA A 254 -26.51 4.03 -4.00
N VAL A 255 -25.59 4.99 -3.82
CA VAL A 255 -24.98 5.73 -4.93
C VAL A 255 -24.03 4.87 -5.74
N ILE A 256 -23.10 4.14 -5.11
CA ILE A 256 -22.10 3.33 -5.83
C ILE A 256 -22.69 2.08 -6.49
N PHE A 257 -23.87 1.62 -6.04
CA PHE A 257 -24.62 0.52 -6.64
C PHE A 257 -25.92 0.98 -7.35
N SER A 258 -26.10 2.28 -7.58
CA SER A 258 -27.18 2.75 -8.45
C SER A 258 -26.99 2.25 -9.89
N GLY A 259 -28.07 2.14 -10.66
CA GLY A 259 -28.06 1.56 -12.00
C GLY A 259 -26.95 2.08 -12.91
N THR A 260 -26.65 3.37 -12.83
CA THR A 260 -25.59 4.03 -13.63
C THR A 260 -24.17 3.65 -13.20
N TYR A 261 -23.93 3.33 -11.91
CA TYR A 261 -22.60 3.08 -11.37
C TYR A 261 -22.32 1.60 -11.09
N SER A 262 -23.33 0.75 -10.96
CA SER A 262 -23.16 -0.64 -10.51
C SER A 262 -22.24 -1.46 -11.39
N THR A 263 -22.47 -1.47 -12.70
CA THR A 263 -21.62 -2.21 -13.67
C THR A 263 -20.19 -1.70 -13.66
N GLY A 264 -20.01 -0.37 -13.67
CA GLY A 264 -18.68 0.25 -13.63
C GLY A 264 -17.94 -0.05 -12.31
N THR A 265 -18.64 -0.11 -11.19
CA THR A 265 -18.09 -0.49 -9.89
C THR A 265 -17.58 -1.92 -9.89
N LEU A 266 -18.38 -2.87 -10.36
CA LEU A 266 -17.98 -4.28 -10.43
C LEU A 266 -16.80 -4.51 -11.37
N LEU A 267 -16.77 -3.82 -12.52
CA LEU A 267 -15.66 -3.89 -13.47
C LEU A 267 -14.37 -3.28 -12.89
N LEU A 268 -14.44 -2.18 -12.15
CA LEU A 268 -13.29 -1.61 -11.42
C LEU A 268 -12.77 -2.57 -10.35
N TRP A 269 -13.67 -3.18 -9.58
CA TRP A 269 -13.30 -4.16 -8.55
C TRP A 269 -12.64 -5.38 -9.16
N LEU A 270 -13.20 -5.92 -10.24
CA LEU A 270 -12.62 -7.06 -10.96
C LEU A 270 -11.23 -6.72 -11.50
N THR A 271 -11.07 -5.55 -12.15
CA THR A 271 -9.78 -5.10 -12.68
C THR A 271 -8.73 -5.00 -11.58
N TYR A 272 -9.06 -4.35 -10.47
CA TYR A 272 -8.14 -4.14 -9.36
C TYR A 272 -7.80 -5.44 -8.64
N PHE A 273 -8.79 -6.31 -8.45
CA PHE A 273 -8.63 -7.65 -7.87
C PHE A 273 -7.68 -8.51 -8.71
N MET A 274 -7.91 -8.61 -10.02
CA MET A 274 -7.06 -9.39 -10.93
C MET A 274 -5.64 -8.84 -11.01
N GLY A 275 -5.49 -7.52 -10.99
CA GLY A 275 -4.16 -6.89 -10.93
C GLY A 275 -3.39 -7.26 -9.66
N LEU A 276 -4.05 -7.29 -8.49
CA LEU A 276 -3.40 -7.72 -7.24
C LEU A 276 -3.10 -9.23 -7.20
N VAL A 277 -3.91 -10.07 -7.85
CA VAL A 277 -3.56 -11.50 -8.04
C VAL A 277 -2.21 -11.61 -8.74
N ILE A 278 -1.99 -10.88 -9.84
CA ILE A 278 -0.72 -10.91 -10.59
C ILE A 278 0.43 -10.39 -9.73
N VAL A 279 0.27 -9.22 -9.12
CA VAL A 279 1.32 -8.59 -8.31
C VAL A 279 1.77 -9.52 -7.19
N TYR A 280 0.82 -10.07 -6.41
CA TYR A 280 1.16 -10.87 -5.24
C TYR A 280 1.61 -12.29 -5.58
N LEU A 281 1.15 -12.86 -6.67
CA LEU A 281 1.72 -14.13 -7.15
C LEU A 281 3.20 -13.92 -7.54
N LEU A 282 3.51 -12.90 -8.34
CA LEU A 282 4.89 -12.60 -8.72
C LEU A 282 5.75 -12.26 -7.49
N THR A 283 5.27 -11.41 -6.60
CA THR A 283 6.04 -10.99 -5.42
C THR A 283 6.33 -12.17 -4.47
N SER A 284 5.34 -13.03 -4.25
CA SER A 284 5.46 -14.13 -3.28
C SER A 284 6.21 -15.34 -3.85
N TRP A 285 6.10 -15.61 -5.14
CA TRP A 285 6.54 -16.90 -5.68
C TRP A 285 7.61 -16.83 -6.75
N LEU A 286 7.84 -15.66 -7.39
CA LEU A 286 8.89 -15.54 -8.41
C LEU A 286 10.28 -15.95 -7.89
N PRO A 287 10.73 -15.56 -6.66
CA PRO A 287 12.01 -16.02 -6.13
C PRO A 287 12.07 -17.53 -5.96
N THR A 288 11.00 -18.18 -5.49
CA THR A 288 10.92 -19.64 -5.34
C THR A 288 10.98 -20.33 -6.70
N LEU A 289 10.16 -19.87 -7.66
CA LEU A 289 10.13 -20.39 -9.03
C LEU A 289 11.50 -20.29 -9.73
N MET A 290 12.22 -19.19 -9.51
CA MET A 290 13.57 -18.98 -10.02
C MET A 290 14.58 -19.98 -9.42
N ARG A 291 14.49 -20.20 -8.10
CA ARG A 291 15.34 -21.21 -7.41
C ARG A 291 15.10 -22.61 -7.95
N ASP A 292 13.85 -22.97 -8.17
CA ASP A 292 13.46 -24.27 -8.72
C ASP A 292 13.97 -24.49 -10.15
N SER A 293 14.13 -23.38 -10.89
CA SER A 293 14.69 -23.40 -12.24
C SER A 293 16.22 -23.34 -12.26
N GLY A 294 16.90 -23.46 -11.08
CA GLY A 294 18.35 -23.54 -10.97
C GLY A 294 19.06 -22.19 -10.76
N ALA A 295 18.36 -21.08 -10.61
CA ALA A 295 19.00 -19.80 -10.30
C ALA A 295 19.61 -19.80 -8.87
N SER A 296 20.66 -19.00 -8.66
CA SER A 296 21.19 -18.79 -7.31
C SER A 296 20.21 -18.03 -6.42
N MET A 297 20.37 -18.10 -5.09
CA MET A 297 19.53 -17.36 -4.13
C MET A 297 19.66 -15.85 -4.37
N GLU A 298 20.85 -15.37 -4.66
CA GLU A 298 21.12 -13.96 -4.97
C GLU A 298 20.40 -13.52 -6.24
N GLN A 299 20.48 -14.31 -7.32
CA GLN A 299 19.79 -14.02 -8.59
C GLN A 299 18.28 -14.03 -8.42
N ALA A 300 17.73 -15.01 -7.72
CA ALA A 300 16.29 -15.13 -7.50
C ALA A 300 15.73 -13.93 -6.74
N ALA A 301 16.39 -13.50 -5.66
CA ALA A 301 16.00 -12.35 -4.89
C ALA A 301 16.16 -11.03 -5.67
N PHE A 302 17.27 -10.86 -6.38
CA PHE A 302 17.53 -9.70 -7.23
C PHE A 302 16.46 -9.54 -8.32
N ILE A 303 16.16 -10.59 -9.06
CA ILE A 303 15.18 -10.59 -10.13
C ILE A 303 13.77 -10.36 -9.56
N GLY A 304 13.43 -10.98 -8.42
CA GLY A 304 12.17 -10.73 -7.73
C GLY A 304 11.99 -9.25 -7.35
N ALA A 305 13.07 -8.57 -6.92
CA ALA A 305 13.05 -7.15 -6.60
C ALA A 305 12.74 -6.26 -7.82
N LEU A 306 13.15 -6.67 -9.03
CA LEU A 306 12.92 -5.91 -10.25
C LEU A 306 11.45 -5.73 -10.59
N VAL A 307 10.57 -6.66 -10.16
CA VAL A 307 9.11 -6.51 -10.34
C VAL A 307 8.62 -5.21 -9.68
N GLN A 308 9.04 -4.97 -8.45
CA GLN A 308 8.59 -3.80 -7.68
C GLN A 308 9.32 -2.53 -8.09
N PHE A 309 10.62 -2.65 -8.39
CA PHE A 309 11.41 -1.54 -8.91
C PHE A 309 10.85 -1.03 -10.25
N GLY A 310 10.42 -1.92 -11.13
CA GLY A 310 9.68 -1.57 -12.34
C GLY A 310 8.44 -0.73 -12.06
N GLY A 311 7.69 -1.04 -11.00
CA GLY A 311 6.53 -0.27 -10.57
C GLY A 311 6.86 1.17 -10.20
N VAL A 312 7.99 1.40 -9.52
CA VAL A 312 8.46 2.77 -9.19
C VAL A 312 8.75 3.57 -10.47
N LEU A 313 9.43 2.94 -11.44
CA LEU A 313 9.78 3.60 -12.70
C LEU A 313 8.53 3.93 -13.54
N SER A 314 7.53 3.05 -13.53
CA SER A 314 6.33 3.20 -14.36
C SER A 314 5.30 4.18 -13.80
N ALA A 315 5.31 4.49 -12.51
CA ALA A 315 4.31 5.34 -11.87
C ALA A 315 4.17 6.71 -12.54
N VAL A 316 5.30 7.32 -12.90
CA VAL A 316 5.34 8.62 -13.61
C VAL A 316 4.85 8.47 -15.06
N ALA A 317 5.32 7.42 -15.76
CA ALA A 317 4.98 7.19 -17.17
C ALA A 317 3.49 6.92 -17.37
N VAL A 318 2.87 6.12 -16.48
CA VAL A 318 1.43 5.82 -16.54
C VAL A 318 0.60 7.06 -16.22
N GLY A 319 0.98 7.84 -15.19
CA GLY A 319 0.30 9.09 -14.85
C GLY A 319 0.30 10.06 -16.04
N TRP A 320 1.46 10.27 -16.66
CA TRP A 320 1.60 11.10 -17.86
C TRP A 320 0.75 10.59 -19.04
N ALA A 321 0.74 9.28 -19.26
CA ALA A 321 -0.04 8.69 -20.35
C ALA A 321 -1.55 8.83 -20.12
N MET A 322 -2.03 8.70 -18.86
CA MET A 322 -3.45 8.88 -18.51
C MET A 322 -3.95 10.32 -18.64
N ASP A 323 -3.05 11.30 -18.58
CA ASP A 323 -3.41 12.70 -18.77
C ASP A 323 -3.51 13.08 -20.27
N ARG A 324 -2.86 12.31 -21.16
CA ARG A 324 -2.86 12.56 -22.61
C ARG A 324 -3.78 11.65 -23.41
N PHE A 325 -4.01 10.44 -22.93
CA PHE A 325 -4.79 9.41 -23.62
C PHE A 325 -5.97 8.97 -22.74
N ASN A 326 -6.89 8.21 -23.33
CA ASN A 326 -8.02 7.65 -22.61
C ASN A 326 -7.52 6.72 -21.47
N PRO A 327 -7.82 7.04 -20.20
CA PRO A 327 -7.30 6.28 -19.04
C PRO A 327 -7.63 4.79 -19.07
N HIS A 328 -8.82 4.41 -19.57
CA HIS A 328 -9.22 3.01 -19.67
C HIS A 328 -8.36 2.25 -20.69
N LYS A 329 -8.05 2.87 -21.83
CA LYS A 329 -7.17 2.27 -22.85
C LYS A 329 -5.74 2.16 -22.32
N VAL A 330 -5.22 3.19 -21.64
CA VAL A 330 -3.87 3.16 -21.05
C VAL A 330 -3.76 1.99 -20.08
N ILE A 331 -4.65 1.90 -19.09
CA ILE A 331 -4.61 0.82 -18.08
C ILE A 331 -4.81 -0.54 -18.75
N GLY A 332 -5.73 -0.65 -19.73
CA GLY A 332 -5.96 -1.89 -20.47
C GLY A 332 -4.72 -2.37 -21.22
N VAL A 333 -4.02 -1.47 -21.92
CA VAL A 333 -2.75 -1.78 -22.61
C VAL A 333 -1.68 -2.23 -21.61
N PHE A 334 -1.55 -1.58 -20.47
CA PHE A 334 -0.58 -1.97 -19.45
C PHE A 334 -0.87 -3.36 -18.87
N TYR A 335 -2.14 -3.73 -18.60
CA TYR A 335 -2.48 -5.09 -18.16
C TYR A 335 -2.29 -6.14 -19.26
N LEU A 336 -2.62 -5.80 -20.51
CA LEU A 336 -2.35 -6.68 -21.66
C LEU A 336 -0.85 -6.97 -21.80
N LEU A 337 -0.04 -5.93 -21.76
CA LEU A 337 1.42 -6.07 -21.82
C LEU A 337 1.96 -6.82 -20.59
N ALA A 338 1.39 -6.62 -19.40
CA ALA A 338 1.75 -7.42 -18.23
C ALA A 338 1.55 -8.92 -18.46
N GLY A 339 0.46 -9.32 -19.09
CA GLY A 339 0.22 -10.72 -19.48
C GLY A 339 1.22 -11.24 -20.52
N VAL A 340 1.47 -10.44 -21.58
CA VAL A 340 2.44 -10.78 -22.63
C VAL A 340 3.86 -10.93 -22.06
N PHE A 341 4.30 -10.00 -21.22
CA PHE A 341 5.63 -10.07 -20.62
C PHE A 341 5.72 -11.16 -19.53
N ALA A 342 4.65 -11.46 -18.78
CA ALA A 342 4.62 -12.61 -17.87
C ALA A 342 4.80 -13.93 -18.62
N TYR A 343 4.12 -14.09 -19.76
CA TYR A 343 4.33 -15.23 -20.65
C TYR A 343 5.77 -15.29 -21.17
N ALA A 344 6.31 -14.16 -21.67
CA ALA A 344 7.69 -14.09 -22.17
C ALA A 344 8.74 -14.42 -21.09
N VAL A 345 8.50 -14.00 -19.84
CA VAL A 345 9.32 -14.37 -18.69
C VAL A 345 9.34 -15.89 -18.52
N GLY A 346 8.18 -16.55 -18.63
CA GLY A 346 8.07 -18.00 -18.56
C GLY A 346 8.92 -18.75 -19.60
N GLN A 347 9.12 -18.17 -20.78
CA GLN A 347 9.89 -18.76 -21.88
C GLN A 347 11.38 -18.40 -21.86
N SER A 348 11.84 -17.55 -20.94
CA SER A 348 13.18 -16.94 -20.99
C SER A 348 14.22 -17.63 -20.08
N LEU A 349 13.91 -18.81 -19.54
CA LEU A 349 14.85 -19.61 -18.76
C LEU A 349 16.09 -19.95 -19.61
N GLY A 350 17.27 -19.64 -19.14
CA GLY A 350 18.53 -19.89 -19.85
C GLY A 350 19.31 -18.61 -20.21
N ASN A 351 18.66 -17.45 -20.20
CA ASN A 351 19.34 -16.16 -20.35
C ASN A 351 18.91 -15.20 -19.23
N ILE A 352 19.76 -15.10 -18.19
CA ILE A 352 19.47 -14.33 -16.97
C ILE A 352 19.26 -12.83 -17.26
N THR A 353 19.99 -12.27 -18.24
CA THR A 353 19.87 -10.84 -18.61
C THR A 353 18.55 -10.56 -19.29
N LEU A 354 18.15 -11.42 -20.22
CA LEU A 354 16.86 -11.33 -20.89
C LEU A 354 15.73 -11.49 -19.86
N LEU A 355 15.81 -12.48 -19.01
CA LEU A 355 14.85 -12.75 -17.94
C LEU A 355 14.70 -11.55 -17.02
N ALA A 356 15.80 -10.97 -16.52
CA ALA A 356 15.78 -9.79 -15.65
C ALA A 356 15.12 -8.58 -16.35
N THR A 357 15.42 -8.37 -17.63
CA THR A 357 14.83 -7.30 -18.42
C THR A 357 13.31 -7.49 -18.58
N LEU A 358 12.90 -8.71 -18.93
CA LEU A 358 11.47 -9.04 -19.09
C LEU A 358 10.69 -8.91 -17.78
N VAL A 359 11.29 -9.35 -16.66
CA VAL A 359 10.70 -9.20 -15.32
C VAL A 359 10.55 -7.73 -14.94
N LEU A 360 11.57 -6.90 -15.20
CA LEU A 360 11.50 -5.46 -14.97
C LEU A 360 10.34 -4.84 -15.76
N VAL A 361 10.23 -5.15 -17.06
CA VAL A 361 9.17 -4.61 -17.92
C VAL A 361 7.79 -5.15 -17.51
N ALA A 362 7.66 -6.42 -17.16
CA ALA A 362 6.42 -6.99 -16.61
C ALA A 362 6.00 -6.25 -15.33
N GLY A 363 6.96 -6.01 -14.43
CA GLY A 363 6.76 -5.22 -13.21
C GLY A 363 6.33 -3.78 -13.50
N MET A 364 6.95 -3.11 -14.50
CA MET A 364 6.51 -1.78 -14.96
C MET A 364 5.05 -1.80 -15.42
N CYS A 365 4.67 -2.81 -16.18
CA CYS A 365 3.33 -2.91 -16.73
C CYS A 365 2.29 -3.18 -15.64
N VAL A 366 2.47 -4.20 -14.81
CA VAL A 366 1.46 -4.59 -13.82
C VAL A 366 1.35 -3.57 -12.69
N ASN A 367 2.46 -3.13 -12.09
CA ASN A 367 2.43 -2.16 -10.99
C ASN A 367 2.05 -0.76 -11.48
N GLY A 368 2.41 -0.39 -12.71
CA GLY A 368 1.98 0.85 -13.34
C GLY A 368 0.47 0.91 -13.50
N ALA A 369 -0.14 -0.13 -14.09
CA ALA A 369 -1.60 -0.24 -14.18
C ALA A 369 -2.26 -0.20 -12.80
N GLN A 370 -1.72 -0.95 -11.84
CA GLN A 370 -2.25 -1.06 -10.49
C GLN A 370 -2.25 0.27 -9.74
N SER A 371 -1.16 1.04 -9.84
CA SER A 371 -1.03 2.36 -9.20
C SER A 371 -1.97 3.42 -9.79
N ALA A 372 -2.39 3.24 -11.04
CA ALA A 372 -3.30 4.14 -11.75
C ALA A 372 -4.78 3.91 -11.40
N MET A 373 -5.14 2.73 -10.94
CA MET A 373 -6.53 2.34 -10.66
C MET A 373 -7.25 3.24 -9.64
N PRO A 374 -6.64 3.67 -8.52
CA PRO A 374 -7.30 4.60 -7.59
C PRO A 374 -7.66 5.94 -8.25
N SER A 375 -6.81 6.45 -9.15
CA SER A 375 -7.09 7.67 -9.91
C SER A 375 -8.25 7.48 -10.88
N LEU A 376 -8.30 6.35 -11.58
CA LEU A 376 -9.42 6.02 -12.47
C LEU A 376 -10.73 5.91 -11.68
N ALA A 377 -10.73 5.23 -10.54
CA ALA A 377 -11.88 5.10 -9.67
C ALA A 377 -12.35 6.46 -9.12
N ALA A 378 -11.42 7.33 -8.73
CA ALA A 378 -11.73 8.67 -8.24
C ALA A 378 -12.38 9.58 -9.30
N ARG A 379 -12.05 9.38 -10.58
CA ARG A 379 -12.69 10.09 -11.71
C ARG A 379 -14.08 9.52 -12.04
N PHE A 380 -14.34 8.25 -11.74
CA PHE A 380 -15.61 7.59 -12.05
C PHE A 380 -16.71 7.91 -11.05
N TYR A 381 -16.40 7.92 -9.75
CA TYR A 381 -17.43 8.15 -8.74
C TYR A 381 -17.77 9.62 -8.54
N PRO A 382 -19.06 9.97 -8.33
CA PRO A 382 -19.46 11.31 -7.96
C PRO A 382 -18.85 11.70 -6.60
N THR A 383 -18.72 13.00 -6.34
CA THR A 383 -18.05 13.52 -5.14
C THR A 383 -18.60 12.91 -3.83
N GLN A 384 -19.91 12.65 -3.76
CA GLN A 384 -20.58 12.09 -2.58
C GLN A 384 -20.20 10.62 -2.29
N GLY A 385 -19.90 9.82 -3.34
CA GLY A 385 -19.56 8.40 -3.24
C GLY A 385 -18.08 8.08 -3.48
N ARG A 386 -17.27 9.07 -3.88
CA ARG A 386 -15.90 8.88 -4.36
C ARG A 386 -14.98 8.17 -3.34
N ALA A 387 -14.92 8.70 -2.12
CA ALA A 387 -14.07 8.12 -1.09
C ALA A 387 -14.47 6.67 -0.77
N THR A 388 -15.77 6.41 -0.65
CA THR A 388 -16.29 5.07 -0.38
C THR A 388 -16.02 4.12 -1.55
N GLY A 389 -16.30 4.54 -2.79
CA GLY A 389 -16.07 3.70 -3.98
C GLY A 389 -14.61 3.29 -4.15
N VAL A 390 -13.68 4.24 -3.98
CA VAL A 390 -12.24 3.97 -4.02
C VAL A 390 -11.82 3.04 -2.88
N SER A 391 -12.26 3.29 -1.65
CA SER A 391 -11.91 2.46 -0.49
C SER A 391 -12.41 1.03 -0.62
N TRP A 392 -13.61 0.83 -1.16
CA TRP A 392 -14.15 -0.50 -1.42
C TRP A 392 -13.40 -1.24 -2.52
N MET A 393 -13.02 -0.56 -3.60
CA MET A 393 -12.16 -1.15 -4.63
C MET A 393 -10.83 -1.63 -4.02
N LEU A 394 -10.19 -0.80 -3.21
CA LEU A 394 -8.94 -1.16 -2.51
C LEU A 394 -9.15 -2.34 -1.54
N GLY A 395 -10.28 -2.34 -0.81
CA GLY A 395 -10.63 -3.42 0.12
C GLY A 395 -10.86 -4.76 -0.57
N ILE A 396 -11.67 -4.78 -1.63
CA ILE A 396 -11.91 -6.00 -2.45
C ILE A 396 -10.62 -6.49 -3.09
N GLY A 397 -9.77 -5.59 -3.55
CA GLY A 397 -8.47 -5.94 -4.10
C GLY A 397 -7.58 -6.73 -3.14
N ARG A 398 -7.67 -6.50 -1.82
CA ARG A 398 -6.89 -7.27 -0.84
C ARG A 398 -7.18 -8.78 -0.88
N PHE A 399 -8.41 -9.17 -1.21
CA PHE A 399 -8.73 -10.58 -1.44
C PHE A 399 -8.03 -11.13 -2.70
N GLY A 400 -7.81 -10.30 -3.72
CA GLY A 400 -6.97 -10.64 -4.87
C GLY A 400 -5.50 -10.88 -4.47
N ALA A 401 -4.96 -10.05 -3.58
CA ALA A 401 -3.62 -10.25 -3.04
C ALA A 401 -3.49 -11.58 -2.27
N ILE A 402 -4.47 -11.89 -1.41
CA ILE A 402 -4.54 -13.17 -0.67
C ILE A 402 -4.61 -14.35 -1.65
N LEU A 403 -5.49 -14.26 -2.65
CA LEU A 403 -5.64 -15.32 -3.66
C LEU A 403 -4.34 -15.51 -4.46
N GLY A 404 -3.68 -14.42 -4.88
CA GLY A 404 -2.41 -14.50 -5.61
C GLY A 404 -1.30 -15.15 -4.81
N ALA A 405 -1.18 -14.81 -3.54
CA ALA A 405 -0.22 -15.42 -2.63
C ALA A 405 -0.50 -16.92 -2.39
N TRP A 406 -1.78 -17.30 -2.24
CA TRP A 406 -2.19 -18.71 -2.07
C TRP A 406 -2.09 -19.51 -3.35
N MET A 407 -2.49 -18.94 -4.48
CA MET A 407 -2.58 -19.63 -5.78
C MET A 407 -1.23 -20.20 -6.21
N GLY A 408 -0.12 -19.50 -5.97
CA GLY A 408 1.21 -20.01 -6.30
C GLY A 408 1.55 -21.30 -5.56
N ALA A 409 1.21 -21.41 -4.26
CA ALA A 409 1.38 -22.65 -3.50
C ALA A 409 0.55 -23.80 -4.10
N THR A 410 -0.70 -23.53 -4.45
CA THR A 410 -1.60 -24.52 -5.05
C THR A 410 -1.07 -25.02 -6.40
N LEU A 411 -0.63 -24.12 -7.27
CA LEU A 411 -0.09 -24.46 -8.59
C LEU A 411 1.19 -25.29 -8.47
N LEU A 412 2.11 -24.90 -7.58
CA LEU A 412 3.32 -25.66 -7.30
C LEU A 412 3.03 -27.03 -6.68
N GLY A 413 2.03 -27.11 -5.78
CA GLY A 413 1.58 -28.37 -5.21
C GLY A 413 0.95 -29.32 -6.24
N LEU A 414 0.39 -28.80 -7.34
CA LEU A 414 -0.07 -29.55 -8.49
C LEU A 414 1.07 -29.96 -9.46
N GLY A 415 2.31 -29.64 -9.13
CA GLY A 415 3.48 -29.95 -9.94
C GLY A 415 3.71 -29.02 -11.13
N TRP A 416 3.08 -27.84 -11.14
CA TRP A 416 3.30 -26.85 -12.19
C TRP A 416 4.72 -26.27 -12.11
N ASN A 417 5.36 -26.16 -13.27
CA ASN A 417 6.69 -25.58 -13.40
C ASN A 417 6.66 -24.04 -13.58
N PHE A 418 7.84 -23.43 -13.64
CA PHE A 418 8.03 -22.00 -13.83
C PHE A 418 7.23 -21.44 -15.01
N GLU A 419 7.35 -22.09 -16.18
CA GLU A 419 6.67 -21.65 -17.40
C GLU A 419 5.14 -21.70 -17.27
N GLN A 420 4.60 -22.78 -16.71
CA GLN A 420 3.15 -22.98 -16.56
C GLN A 420 2.53 -21.94 -15.59
N VAL A 421 3.20 -21.69 -14.46
CA VAL A 421 2.72 -20.72 -13.48
C VAL A 421 2.69 -19.30 -14.07
N LEU A 422 3.74 -18.91 -14.81
CA LEU A 422 3.80 -17.59 -15.42
C LEU A 422 2.84 -17.46 -16.61
N THR A 423 2.65 -18.51 -17.39
CA THR A 423 1.65 -18.55 -18.46
C THR A 423 0.22 -18.40 -17.90
N ALA A 424 -0.08 -18.98 -16.73
CA ALA A 424 -1.38 -18.82 -16.10
C ALA A 424 -1.74 -17.36 -15.78
N LEU A 425 -0.74 -16.48 -15.60
CA LEU A 425 -0.96 -15.06 -15.35
C LEU A 425 -1.56 -14.31 -16.54
N VAL A 426 -1.52 -14.89 -17.74
CA VAL A 426 -2.22 -14.36 -18.92
C VAL A 426 -3.73 -14.28 -18.68
N ILE A 427 -4.29 -15.22 -17.89
CA ILE A 427 -5.73 -15.26 -17.59
C ILE A 427 -6.16 -14.03 -16.77
N PRO A 428 -5.62 -13.78 -15.56
CA PRO A 428 -6.00 -12.59 -14.80
C PRO A 428 -5.63 -11.28 -15.51
N ALA A 429 -4.54 -11.24 -16.31
CA ALA A 429 -4.19 -10.07 -17.11
C ALA A 429 -5.24 -9.80 -18.20
N GLY A 430 -5.69 -10.85 -18.91
CA GLY A 430 -6.76 -10.76 -19.91
C GLY A 430 -8.09 -10.30 -19.30
N LEU A 431 -8.46 -10.85 -18.14
CA LEU A 431 -9.67 -10.47 -17.42
C LEU A 431 -9.61 -9.01 -16.95
N ALA A 432 -8.47 -8.55 -16.41
CA ALA A 432 -8.28 -7.16 -16.02
C ALA A 432 -8.37 -6.22 -17.23
N THR A 433 -7.74 -6.59 -18.35
CA THR A 433 -7.80 -5.85 -19.61
C THR A 433 -9.22 -5.73 -20.13
N ALA A 434 -9.92 -6.85 -20.24
CA ALA A 434 -11.31 -6.88 -20.73
C ALA A 434 -12.22 -6.05 -19.82
N ALA A 435 -12.13 -6.22 -18.50
CA ALA A 435 -12.96 -5.50 -17.54
C ALA A 435 -12.76 -3.97 -17.63
N VAL A 436 -11.52 -3.47 -17.70
CA VAL A 436 -11.29 -2.02 -17.79
C VAL A 436 -11.70 -1.43 -19.13
N LEU A 437 -11.55 -2.18 -20.23
CA LEU A 437 -11.96 -1.73 -21.56
C LEU A 437 -13.49 -1.70 -21.68
N ILE A 438 -14.19 -2.75 -21.22
CA ILE A 438 -15.66 -2.78 -21.17
C ILE A 438 -16.18 -1.63 -20.30
N LYS A 439 -15.56 -1.38 -19.15
CA LYS A 439 -15.92 -0.22 -18.33
C LYS A 439 -15.80 1.10 -19.09
N GLY A 440 -14.75 1.24 -19.90
CA GLY A 440 -14.57 2.43 -20.75
C GLY A 440 -15.69 2.61 -21.78
N MET A 441 -16.18 1.52 -22.35
CA MET A 441 -17.29 1.54 -23.32
C MET A 441 -18.63 1.90 -22.64
N VAL A 442 -18.95 1.27 -21.50
CA VAL A 442 -20.18 1.56 -20.75
C VAL A 442 -20.19 3.01 -20.28
N SER A 443 -19.09 3.55 -19.77
CA SER A 443 -19.03 4.96 -19.32
C SER A 443 -19.17 5.98 -20.47
N HIS A 444 -18.92 5.61 -21.71
CA HIS A 444 -19.17 6.45 -22.89
C HIS A 444 -20.63 6.40 -23.33
N ALA A 445 -21.27 5.24 -23.21
CA ALA A 445 -22.68 5.09 -23.57
C ALA A 445 -23.63 5.86 -22.64
N ASP A 446 -23.24 6.07 -21.37
CA ASP A 446 -24.02 6.86 -20.40
C ASP A 446 -23.82 8.39 -20.56
N ALA A 447 -22.86 8.82 -21.37
CA ALA A 447 -22.53 10.23 -21.61
C ALA A 447 -23.04 10.77 -22.95
N THR A 448 -23.56 9.92 -23.84
CA THR A 448 -24.22 10.23 -25.10
C THR A 448 -25.71 10.05 -24.98
#